data_04ba5d716944ecd2ab88224d1312684e
#
_entry.id   04ba5d716944ecd2ab88224d1312684e
#
_cell.length_a   1.000
_cell.length_b   1.000
_cell.length_c   1.000
_cell.angle_alpha   90.00
_cell.angle_beta   90.00
_cell.angle_gamma   90.00
#
_symmetry.space_group_name_H-M   'P 1'
#
loop_
_entity.id
_entity.type
_entity.pdbx_description
1 polymer ?
#
loop_
_entity_poly.entity_id
_entity_poly.type
_entity_poly.pdbx_seq_one_letter_code
_entity_poly.pdbx_strand_id
1 'polypeptide(L)'
;EFRLQNAAETGDEMINGTQWPSVNIKACLERLKAHPLYQESSQEENTGSGFAVGIWRCNVSPAGANCRMLEDGTLQLYLGTSDISGIHTGFAQVVAETLDLPLESIEVLQQDTQSGPIAPVSGGSMVSYSVIPAIREASEEVRERLLKLASDHFEASIDDLELHQGTVRVKGVPTKTVSMANLVKKAQSTRGGEGPVMGSGNCSLPENAPAASVHWVKIRVDPETGEVVPLHYLAIQDVGFALNPMLIEGQIHGGVVQGLGWGMREGME
;
A
#
# COMPACT_ATOMS: atom_id res chain seq x y z
N GLU A 1 17.60 -9.91 -24.76
CA GLU A 1 18.19 -8.65 -25.29
C GLU A 1 17.13 -7.74 -25.91
N PHE A 2 16.34 -8.18 -26.90
CA PHE A 2 15.37 -7.35 -27.60
C PHE A 2 14.37 -6.63 -26.65
N ARG A 3 13.80 -7.35 -25.66
CA ARG A 3 12.88 -6.73 -24.69
C ARG A 3 13.57 -5.72 -23.77
N LEU A 4 14.83 -5.94 -23.41
CA LEU A 4 15.60 -4.98 -22.62
C LEU A 4 15.89 -3.69 -23.37
N GLN A 5 16.20 -3.77 -24.66
CA GLN A 5 16.45 -2.61 -25.51
C GLN A 5 15.21 -1.76 -25.75
N ASN A 6 14.02 -2.39 -25.70
CA ASN A 6 12.74 -1.74 -26.00
C ASN A 6 11.86 -1.58 -24.75
N ALA A 7 12.41 -1.81 -23.56
CA ALA A 7 11.68 -1.59 -22.32
C ALA A 7 11.48 -0.09 -22.08
N ALA A 8 10.24 0.31 -21.82
CA ALA A 8 9.93 1.68 -21.47
C ALA A 8 10.59 2.08 -20.15
N GLU A 9 11.06 3.29 -20.08
CA GLU A 9 11.60 3.94 -18.89
C GLU A 9 10.70 5.11 -18.47
N THR A 10 10.81 5.54 -17.21
CA THR A 10 10.10 6.71 -16.71
C THR A 10 10.41 7.95 -17.56
N GLY A 11 9.38 8.63 -18.03
CA GLY A 11 9.52 9.82 -18.88
C GLY A 11 9.55 9.55 -20.38
N ASP A 12 9.65 8.29 -20.83
CA ASP A 12 9.52 7.94 -22.24
C ASP A 12 8.13 8.31 -22.78
N GLU A 13 8.05 8.67 -24.05
CA GLU A 13 6.79 8.99 -24.69
C GLU A 13 5.96 7.72 -24.96
N MET A 14 4.71 7.72 -24.52
CA MET A 14 3.73 6.69 -24.84
C MET A 14 3.09 6.94 -26.21
N ILE A 15 2.46 5.91 -26.81
CA ILE A 15 1.83 5.97 -28.13
C ILE A 15 0.73 7.05 -28.22
N ASN A 16 0.18 7.49 -27.09
CA ASN A 16 -0.82 8.55 -27.03
C ASN A 16 -0.24 9.96 -26.81
N GLY A 17 1.09 10.10 -26.88
CA GLY A 17 1.80 11.38 -26.70
C GLY A 17 1.98 11.82 -25.24
N THR A 18 1.53 11.03 -24.26
CA THR A 18 1.85 11.31 -22.85
C THR A 18 3.13 10.59 -22.42
N GLN A 19 3.71 10.97 -21.30
CA GLN A 19 4.90 10.31 -20.77
C GLN A 19 4.55 9.15 -19.86
N TRP A 20 5.42 8.14 -19.85
CA TRP A 20 5.34 7.09 -18.85
C TRP A 20 5.57 7.66 -17.44
N PRO A 21 4.64 7.45 -16.49
CA PRO A 21 4.92 7.71 -15.09
C PRO A 21 5.99 6.74 -14.58
N SER A 22 6.26 6.72 -13.28
CA SER A 22 7.23 5.79 -12.70
C SER A 22 6.95 4.35 -13.12
N VAL A 23 7.90 3.72 -13.84
CA VAL A 23 7.81 2.34 -14.32
C VAL A 23 9.19 1.68 -14.36
N ASN A 24 9.30 0.44 -13.84
CA ASN A 24 10.57 -0.27 -13.68
C ASN A 24 10.61 -1.61 -14.44
N ILE A 25 10.04 -1.68 -15.64
CA ILE A 25 10.05 -2.90 -16.48
C ILE A 25 11.48 -3.37 -16.74
N LYS A 26 12.39 -2.45 -17.05
CA LYS A 26 13.78 -2.76 -17.34
C LYS A 26 14.46 -3.42 -16.14
N ALA A 27 14.29 -2.88 -14.95
CA ALA A 27 14.82 -3.47 -13.72
C ALA A 27 14.25 -4.88 -13.45
N CYS A 28 12.96 -5.11 -13.71
CA CYS A 28 12.35 -6.43 -13.60
C CYS A 28 12.99 -7.43 -14.58
N LEU A 29 13.23 -7.03 -15.82
CA LEU A 29 13.90 -7.86 -16.83
C LEU A 29 15.36 -8.15 -16.49
N GLU A 30 16.11 -7.17 -16.00
CA GLU A 30 17.48 -7.33 -15.53
C GLU A 30 17.56 -8.30 -14.35
N ARG A 31 16.61 -8.20 -13.42
CA ARG A 31 16.51 -9.10 -12.28
C ARG A 31 16.20 -10.53 -12.71
N LEU A 32 15.33 -10.73 -13.72
CA LEU A 32 15.13 -12.06 -14.33
C LEU A 32 16.42 -12.57 -14.94
N LYS A 33 17.09 -11.77 -15.76
CA LYS A 33 18.34 -12.15 -16.45
C LYS A 33 19.43 -12.57 -15.47
N ALA A 34 19.51 -11.94 -14.29
CA ALA A 34 20.47 -12.24 -13.25
C ALA A 34 20.08 -13.41 -12.34
N HIS A 35 18.83 -13.89 -12.42
CA HIS A 35 18.32 -14.89 -11.47
C HIS A 35 18.88 -16.29 -11.78
N PRO A 36 19.39 -17.05 -10.77
CA PRO A 36 20.00 -18.37 -10.98
C PRO A 36 19.08 -19.34 -11.72
N LEU A 37 17.81 -19.46 -11.35
CA LEU A 37 16.84 -20.33 -12.02
C LEU A 37 16.71 -20.06 -13.53
N TYR A 38 16.85 -18.82 -13.94
CA TYR A 38 16.81 -18.44 -15.34
C TYR A 38 18.11 -18.80 -16.06
N GLN A 39 19.27 -18.61 -15.40
CA GLN A 39 20.60 -18.88 -15.98
C GLN A 39 20.92 -20.38 -16.04
N GLU A 40 20.51 -21.11 -15.01
CA GLU A 40 20.80 -22.54 -14.83
C GLU A 40 19.72 -23.44 -15.46
N SER A 41 18.80 -22.88 -16.24
CA SER A 41 17.73 -23.67 -16.86
C SER A 41 18.33 -24.72 -17.82
N SER A 42 18.75 -25.85 -17.26
CA SER A 42 19.26 -26.99 -18.00
C SER A 42 18.19 -27.52 -18.96
N GLN A 43 18.59 -27.92 -20.14
CA GLN A 43 17.74 -28.63 -21.08
C GLN A 43 17.58 -30.09 -20.62
N GLU A 44 16.72 -30.32 -19.65
CA GLU A 44 16.23 -31.65 -19.36
C GLU A 44 15.28 -32.09 -20.45
N GLU A 45 15.25 -33.40 -20.72
CA GLU A 45 14.36 -33.98 -21.73
C GLU A 45 12.89 -33.61 -21.46
N ASN A 46 12.16 -33.26 -22.49
CA ASN A 46 10.76 -32.84 -22.44
C ASN A 46 10.47 -31.60 -21.55
N THR A 47 11.49 -30.79 -21.30
CA THR A 47 11.32 -29.52 -20.56
C THR A 47 11.50 -28.32 -21.46
N GLY A 48 10.83 -27.22 -21.10
CA GLY A 48 10.97 -25.93 -21.75
C GLY A 48 10.73 -24.80 -20.77
N SER A 49 11.22 -23.63 -21.10
CA SER A 49 10.95 -22.42 -20.29
C SER A 49 10.59 -21.23 -21.17
N GLY A 50 9.80 -20.33 -20.60
CA GLY A 50 9.42 -19.10 -21.26
C GLY A 50 9.19 -17.98 -20.25
N PHE A 51 9.18 -16.74 -20.74
CA PHE A 51 8.81 -15.61 -19.91
C PHE A 51 7.92 -14.62 -20.65
N ALA A 52 7.08 -13.92 -19.87
CA ALA A 52 6.22 -12.83 -20.34
C ALA A 52 6.45 -11.57 -19.49
N VAL A 53 6.13 -10.43 -20.09
CA VAL A 53 6.14 -9.13 -19.43
C VAL A 53 4.70 -8.63 -19.37
N GLY A 54 4.28 -8.13 -18.23
CA GLY A 54 2.97 -7.54 -18.02
C GLY A 54 3.06 -6.16 -17.39
N ILE A 55 2.10 -5.30 -17.74
CA ILE A 55 1.90 -4.01 -17.09
C ILE A 55 0.44 -3.89 -16.73
N TRP A 56 0.19 -3.44 -15.50
CA TRP A 56 -1.14 -3.04 -15.07
C TRP A 56 -1.16 -1.54 -14.80
N ARG A 57 -2.12 -0.81 -15.35
CA ARG A 57 -2.14 0.66 -15.30
C ARG A 57 -2.31 1.24 -13.89
N CYS A 58 -2.92 0.50 -12.96
CA CYS A 58 -3.36 0.97 -11.65
C CYS A 58 -4.09 2.32 -11.77
N ASN A 59 -5.40 2.28 -11.78
CA ASN A 59 -6.21 3.48 -11.91
C ASN A 59 -6.09 4.37 -10.66
N VAL A 60 -6.61 5.58 -10.75
CA VAL A 60 -6.73 6.53 -9.65
C VAL A 60 -8.16 7.05 -9.55
N SER A 61 -8.56 7.47 -8.35
CA SER A 61 -9.85 8.07 -8.09
C SER A 61 -9.74 9.00 -6.88
N PRO A 62 -10.56 10.05 -6.78
CA PRO A 62 -10.66 10.82 -5.54
C PRO A 62 -10.99 9.93 -4.35
N ALA A 63 -10.43 10.25 -3.21
CA ALA A 63 -10.66 9.54 -1.96
C ALA A 63 -10.63 10.49 -0.76
N GLY A 64 -11.33 10.13 0.29
CA GLY A 64 -11.33 10.82 1.57
C GLY A 64 -11.11 9.84 2.73
N ALA A 65 -10.64 10.37 3.86
CA ALA A 65 -10.49 9.66 5.12
C ALA A 65 -10.75 10.60 6.30
N ASN A 66 -11.25 10.06 7.40
CA ASN A 66 -11.40 10.82 8.64
C ASN A 66 -10.78 10.01 9.79
N CYS A 67 -10.05 10.70 10.67
CA CYS A 67 -9.48 10.16 11.89
C CYS A 67 -10.13 10.81 13.12
N ARG A 68 -10.33 10.03 14.17
CA ARG A 68 -10.79 10.52 15.48
C ARG A 68 -10.03 9.80 16.59
N MET A 69 -9.35 10.56 17.43
CA MET A 69 -8.72 10.05 18.64
C MET A 69 -9.74 10.01 19.78
N LEU A 70 -9.83 8.88 20.48
CA LEU A 70 -10.72 8.67 21.61
C LEU A 70 -9.99 8.95 22.94
N GLU A 71 -10.78 9.10 24.02
CA GLU A 71 -10.27 9.41 25.37
C GLU A 71 -9.46 8.27 26.00
N ASP A 72 -9.59 7.05 25.50
CA ASP A 72 -8.81 5.88 25.93
C ASP A 72 -7.47 5.72 25.20
N GLY A 73 -7.22 6.59 24.18
CA GLY A 73 -6.03 6.54 23.34
C GLY A 73 -6.18 5.71 22.07
N THR A 74 -7.35 5.13 21.83
CA THR A 74 -7.69 4.46 20.55
C THR A 74 -7.93 5.49 19.47
N LEU A 75 -7.46 5.22 18.25
CA LEU A 75 -7.77 6.02 17.08
C LEU A 75 -8.76 5.27 16.18
N GLN A 76 -9.84 5.93 15.81
CA GLN A 76 -10.79 5.45 14.82
C GLN A 76 -10.49 6.07 13.46
N LEU A 77 -10.28 5.21 12.46
CA LEU A 77 -10.09 5.57 11.05
C LEU A 77 -11.38 5.23 10.29
N TYR A 78 -12.07 6.24 9.80
CA TYR A 78 -13.32 6.10 9.05
C TYR A 78 -13.03 6.14 7.55
N LEU A 79 -13.45 5.11 6.83
CA LEU A 79 -13.22 4.91 5.40
C LEU A 79 -14.50 4.45 4.69
N GLY A 80 -14.65 4.84 3.42
CA GLY A 80 -15.70 4.31 2.55
C GLY A 80 -15.28 3.03 1.79
N THR A 81 -14.05 2.53 1.98
CA THR A 81 -13.52 1.37 1.26
C THR A 81 -13.87 0.05 1.94
N SER A 82 -14.14 -0.98 1.14
CA SER A 82 -14.26 -2.35 1.65
C SER A 82 -12.89 -2.97 1.93
N ASP A 83 -12.81 -3.82 2.95
CA ASP A 83 -11.61 -4.60 3.22
C ASP A 83 -11.50 -5.80 2.27
N ILE A 84 -10.91 -5.55 1.11
CA ILE A 84 -10.59 -6.60 0.13
C ILE A 84 -9.08 -6.81 0.14
N SER A 85 -8.64 -8.07 0.25
CA SER A 85 -7.23 -8.48 0.39
C SER A 85 -6.49 -7.92 1.62
N GLY A 86 -7.21 -7.61 2.71
CA GLY A 86 -6.61 -7.16 3.97
C GLY A 86 -6.09 -5.73 3.94
N ILE A 87 -6.57 -4.88 3.01
CA ILE A 87 -6.04 -3.52 2.82
C ILE A 87 -6.24 -2.63 4.07
N HIS A 88 -7.28 -2.88 4.88
CA HIS A 88 -7.49 -2.13 6.13
C HIS A 88 -6.31 -2.27 7.10
N THR A 89 -5.65 -3.44 7.14
CA THR A 89 -4.40 -3.61 7.90
C THR A 89 -3.31 -2.66 7.41
N GLY A 90 -3.13 -2.55 6.09
CA GLY A 90 -2.19 -1.59 5.50
C GLY A 90 -2.53 -0.14 5.83
N PHE A 91 -3.79 0.23 5.84
CA PHE A 91 -4.26 1.56 6.22
C PHE A 91 -4.01 1.87 7.69
N ALA A 92 -4.25 0.91 8.57
CA ALA A 92 -3.91 1.04 9.99
C ALA A 92 -2.38 1.22 10.19
N GLN A 93 -1.54 0.54 9.40
CA GLN A 93 -0.08 0.72 9.44
C GLN A 93 0.35 2.16 9.08
N VAL A 94 -0.32 2.80 8.10
CA VAL A 94 -0.04 4.21 7.76
C VAL A 94 -0.34 5.14 8.93
N VAL A 95 -1.47 4.94 9.60
CA VAL A 95 -1.84 5.73 10.79
C VAL A 95 -0.86 5.48 11.94
N ALA A 96 -0.51 4.21 12.19
CA ALA A 96 0.42 3.80 13.23
C ALA A 96 1.79 4.48 13.05
N GLU A 97 2.32 4.49 11.83
CA GLU A 97 3.59 5.14 11.51
C GLU A 97 3.52 6.66 11.65
N THR A 98 2.42 7.29 11.17
CA THR A 98 2.26 8.75 11.22
C THR A 98 2.15 9.27 12.65
N LEU A 99 1.50 8.52 13.54
CA LEU A 99 1.21 8.93 14.91
C LEU A 99 2.08 8.26 15.97
N ASP A 100 2.98 7.38 15.58
CA ASP A 100 3.77 6.51 16.48
C ASP A 100 2.87 5.82 17.51
N LEU A 101 1.82 5.15 17.00
CA LEU A 101 0.85 4.39 17.79
C LEU A 101 1.08 2.88 17.62
N PRO A 102 0.81 2.06 18.67
CA PRO A 102 0.67 0.63 18.49
C PRO A 102 -0.44 0.31 17.50
N LEU A 103 -0.23 -0.68 16.62
CA LEU A 103 -1.19 -1.04 15.57
C LEU A 103 -2.55 -1.46 16.16
N GLU A 104 -2.54 -2.13 17.30
CA GLU A 104 -3.73 -2.56 18.05
C GLU A 104 -4.56 -1.41 18.62
N SER A 105 -4.02 -0.20 18.66
CA SER A 105 -4.74 1.01 19.08
C SER A 105 -5.52 1.67 17.95
N ILE A 106 -5.52 1.08 16.75
CA ILE A 106 -6.18 1.66 15.58
C ILE A 106 -7.35 0.78 15.17
N GLU A 107 -8.55 1.36 15.20
CA GLU A 107 -9.78 0.73 14.76
C GLU A 107 -10.17 1.28 13.39
N VAL A 108 -10.19 0.43 12.36
CA VAL A 108 -10.64 0.82 11.01
C VAL A 108 -12.14 0.55 10.89
N LEU A 109 -12.90 1.60 10.62
CA LEU A 109 -14.36 1.59 10.54
C LEU A 109 -14.81 1.86 9.10
N GLN A 110 -15.27 0.80 8.45
CA GLN A 110 -15.90 0.93 7.14
C GLN A 110 -17.27 1.61 7.28
N GLN A 111 -17.45 2.70 6.54
CA GLN A 111 -18.71 3.43 6.49
C GLN A 111 -19.52 3.06 5.25
N ASP A 112 -20.81 3.35 5.28
CA ASP A 112 -21.68 3.21 4.12
C ASP A 112 -21.47 4.35 3.10
N THR A 113 -22.08 4.22 1.92
CA THR A 113 -21.94 5.18 0.82
C THR A 113 -22.69 6.51 1.02
N GLN A 114 -23.52 6.64 2.06
CA GLN A 114 -24.28 7.85 2.37
C GLN A 114 -23.58 8.73 3.41
N SER A 115 -22.92 8.10 4.37
CA SER A 115 -22.34 8.78 5.53
C SER A 115 -20.80 8.75 5.55
N GLY A 116 -20.18 7.88 4.79
CA GLY A 116 -18.74 7.71 4.78
C GLY A 116 -18.00 8.71 3.88
N PRO A 117 -16.68 8.83 4.07
CA PRO A 117 -15.83 9.53 3.14
C PRO A 117 -15.92 8.94 1.74
N ILE A 118 -15.73 9.80 0.71
CA ILE A 118 -15.70 9.30 -0.67
C ILE A 118 -14.59 8.26 -0.86
N ALA A 119 -14.90 7.18 -1.55
CA ALA A 119 -13.95 6.10 -1.78
C ALA A 119 -14.02 5.58 -3.21
N PRO A 120 -12.89 5.15 -3.77
CA PRO A 120 -12.88 4.48 -5.06
C PRO A 120 -13.57 3.12 -4.98
N VAL A 121 -14.10 2.67 -6.13
CA VAL A 121 -14.50 1.28 -6.30
C VAL A 121 -13.29 0.36 -6.12
N SER A 122 -13.47 -0.81 -5.49
CA SER A 122 -12.43 -1.83 -5.40
C SER A 122 -12.25 -2.55 -6.74
N GLY A 123 -11.64 -1.86 -7.69
CA GLY A 123 -11.41 -2.32 -9.06
C GLY A 123 -10.24 -1.57 -9.69
N GLY A 124 -9.59 -2.14 -10.71
CA GLY A 124 -8.47 -1.50 -11.39
C GLY A 124 -7.22 -1.26 -10.52
N SER A 125 -7.11 -1.91 -9.36
CA SER A 125 -6.00 -1.77 -8.39
C SER A 125 -5.77 -0.35 -7.91
N MET A 126 -6.85 0.44 -7.71
CA MET A 126 -6.74 1.86 -7.39
C MET A 126 -6.84 2.19 -5.91
N VAL A 127 -7.35 1.29 -5.06
CA VAL A 127 -7.74 1.62 -3.68
C VAL A 127 -6.54 2.10 -2.85
N SER A 128 -5.47 1.30 -2.75
CA SER A 128 -4.30 1.65 -1.93
C SER A 128 -3.69 2.98 -2.34
N TYR A 129 -3.42 3.14 -3.64
CA TYR A 129 -2.76 4.31 -4.18
C TYR A 129 -3.59 5.59 -4.02
N SER A 130 -4.91 5.49 -4.17
CA SER A 130 -5.82 6.64 -4.04
C SER A 130 -6.11 7.03 -2.59
N VAL A 131 -6.23 6.06 -1.66
CA VAL A 131 -6.73 6.30 -0.30
C VAL A 131 -5.62 6.65 0.69
N ILE A 132 -4.42 6.06 0.53
CA ILE A 132 -3.31 6.28 1.46
C ILE A 132 -2.96 7.77 1.65
N PRO A 133 -2.87 8.61 0.62
CA PRO A 133 -2.58 10.03 0.81
C PRO A 133 -3.64 10.75 1.66
N ALA A 134 -4.94 10.42 1.49
CA ALA A 134 -6.01 10.99 2.31
C ALA A 134 -5.92 10.54 3.78
N ILE A 135 -5.57 9.26 4.02
CA ILE A 135 -5.33 8.75 5.38
C ILE A 135 -4.17 9.48 6.03
N ARG A 136 -3.08 9.66 5.29
CA ARG A 136 -1.90 10.38 5.78
C ARG A 136 -2.24 11.82 6.16
N GLU A 137 -2.95 12.56 5.29
CA GLU A 137 -3.38 13.92 5.57
C GLU A 137 -4.27 13.98 6.82
N ALA A 138 -5.27 13.10 6.95
CA ALA A 138 -6.12 13.03 8.13
C ALA A 138 -5.32 12.72 9.42
N SER A 139 -4.32 11.85 9.33
CA SER A 139 -3.47 11.49 10.47
C SER A 139 -2.52 12.61 10.85
N GLU A 140 -1.96 13.35 9.88
CA GLU A 140 -1.11 14.51 10.14
C GLU A 140 -1.91 15.63 10.82
N GLU A 141 -3.18 15.87 10.47
CA GLU A 141 -4.03 16.84 11.16
C GLU A 141 -4.26 16.45 12.64
N VAL A 142 -4.48 15.16 12.92
CA VAL A 142 -4.53 14.63 14.30
C VAL A 142 -3.20 14.86 15.02
N ARG A 143 -2.09 14.59 14.35
CA ARG A 143 -0.74 14.78 14.88
C ARG A 143 -0.47 16.24 15.26
N GLU A 144 -0.76 17.17 14.37
CA GLU A 144 -0.60 18.60 14.62
C GLU A 144 -1.43 19.07 15.82
N ARG A 145 -2.67 18.59 15.90
CA ARG A 145 -3.54 18.91 17.02
C ARG A 145 -3.04 18.36 18.36
N LEU A 146 -2.54 17.12 18.40
CA LEU A 146 -1.93 16.52 19.60
C LEU A 146 -0.68 17.29 20.02
N LEU A 147 0.17 17.67 19.07
CA LEU A 147 1.38 18.45 19.35
C LEU A 147 1.03 19.86 19.89
N LYS A 148 -0.01 20.50 19.37
CA LYS A 148 -0.49 21.77 19.87
C LYS A 148 -1.00 21.67 21.33
N LEU A 149 -1.84 20.66 21.62
CA LEU A 149 -2.32 20.42 22.98
C LEU A 149 -1.16 20.12 23.97
N ALA A 150 -0.15 19.42 23.51
CA ALA A 150 1.04 19.13 24.31
C ALA A 150 1.93 20.37 24.49
N SER A 151 2.03 21.23 23.47
CA SER A 151 2.72 22.53 23.56
C SER A 151 2.13 23.39 24.66
N ASP A 152 0.80 23.49 24.72
CA ASP A 152 0.10 24.23 25.79
C ASP A 152 0.23 23.51 27.15
N HIS A 153 0.35 22.19 27.18
CA HIS A 153 0.53 21.43 28.42
C HIS A 153 1.93 21.57 29.02
N PHE A 154 2.96 21.59 28.18
CA PHE A 154 4.36 21.66 28.62
C PHE A 154 4.94 23.08 28.64
N GLU A 155 4.19 24.07 28.09
CA GLU A 155 4.67 25.44 27.83
C GLU A 155 5.99 25.40 27.00
N ALA A 156 5.97 24.57 25.93
CA ALA A 156 7.13 24.30 25.09
C ALA A 156 6.78 24.49 23.60
N SER A 157 7.77 24.80 22.77
CA SER A 157 7.57 24.88 21.32
C SER A 157 7.14 23.52 20.74
N ILE A 158 6.29 23.51 19.74
CA ILE A 158 5.90 22.29 19.00
C ILE A 158 7.14 21.61 18.40
N ASP A 159 8.13 22.37 17.97
CA ASP A 159 9.39 21.85 17.41
C ASP A 159 10.22 21.05 18.40
N ASP A 160 10.02 21.29 19.71
CA ASP A 160 10.69 20.58 20.81
C ASP A 160 9.93 19.32 21.24
N LEU A 161 8.79 19.02 20.60
CA LEU A 161 7.94 17.88 20.94
C LEU A 161 8.05 16.77 19.90
N GLU A 162 7.83 15.55 20.34
CA GLU A 162 7.73 14.38 19.47
C GLU A 162 6.67 13.41 20.00
N LEU A 163 6.03 12.69 19.07
CA LEU A 163 5.16 11.56 19.41
C LEU A 163 6.02 10.34 19.74
N HIS A 164 5.60 9.54 20.70
CA HIS A 164 6.29 8.31 21.04
C HIS A 164 5.35 7.30 21.70
N GLN A 165 5.03 6.23 20.97
CA GLN A 165 4.24 5.10 21.46
C GLN A 165 3.00 5.50 22.26
N GLY A 166 2.11 6.30 21.64
CA GLY A 166 0.87 6.76 22.27
C GLY A 166 1.04 7.88 23.31
N THR A 167 2.21 8.48 23.37
CA THR A 167 2.52 9.63 24.22
C THR A 167 3.10 10.80 23.42
N VAL A 168 3.04 12.00 23.97
CA VAL A 168 3.83 13.15 23.51
C VAL A 168 4.86 13.48 24.54
N ARG A 169 6.11 13.68 24.12
CA ARG A 169 7.23 13.99 25.02
C ARG A 169 8.07 15.16 24.53
N VAL A 170 8.79 15.77 25.44
CA VAL A 170 9.79 16.80 25.12
C VAL A 170 11.07 16.11 24.64
N LYS A 171 11.55 16.48 23.44
CA LYS A 171 12.80 15.95 22.85
C LYS A 171 13.96 16.10 23.83
N GLY A 172 14.73 15.04 24.01
CA GLY A 172 15.88 15.03 24.93
C GLY A 172 15.53 14.96 26.43
N VAL A 173 14.24 14.99 26.81
CA VAL A 173 13.78 14.88 28.19
C VAL A 173 12.71 13.80 28.35
N PRO A 174 13.06 12.51 28.32
CA PRO A 174 12.10 11.40 28.30
C PRO A 174 11.12 11.35 29.49
N THR A 175 11.50 11.99 30.61
CA THR A 175 10.65 12.08 31.81
C THR A 175 9.52 13.11 31.69
N LYS A 176 9.62 14.07 30.75
CA LYS A 176 8.53 14.99 30.40
C LYS A 176 7.68 14.39 29.31
N THR A 177 6.72 13.59 29.70
CA THR A 177 5.79 12.88 28.80
C THR A 177 4.36 13.00 29.28
N VAL A 178 3.41 13.03 28.34
CA VAL A 178 1.95 12.99 28.57
C VAL A 178 1.33 12.00 27.59
N SER A 179 0.37 11.17 28.04
CA SER A 179 -0.33 10.27 27.14
C SER A 179 -1.28 11.04 26.21
N MET A 180 -1.41 10.58 24.98
CA MET A 180 -2.38 11.14 24.01
C MET A 180 -3.79 11.07 24.58
N ALA A 181 -4.15 9.97 25.28
CA ALA A 181 -5.42 9.82 25.97
C ALA A 181 -5.72 10.96 26.96
N ASN A 182 -4.73 11.38 27.75
CA ASN A 182 -4.90 12.47 28.70
C ASN A 182 -5.03 13.84 28.02
N LEU A 183 -4.32 14.06 26.91
CA LEU A 183 -4.49 15.26 26.09
C LEU A 183 -5.90 15.34 25.50
N VAL A 184 -6.41 14.24 24.96
CA VAL A 184 -7.78 14.15 24.40
C VAL A 184 -8.82 14.37 25.48
N LYS A 185 -8.70 13.77 26.67
CA LYS A 185 -9.62 14.00 27.81
C LYS A 185 -9.65 15.48 28.20
N LYS A 186 -8.49 16.12 28.28
CA LYS A 186 -8.39 17.56 28.59
C LYS A 186 -9.05 18.39 27.50
N ALA A 187 -8.79 18.08 26.22
CA ALA A 187 -9.37 18.80 25.08
C ALA A 187 -10.89 18.68 25.01
N GLN A 188 -11.47 17.55 25.41
CA GLN A 188 -12.92 17.31 25.41
C GLN A 188 -13.61 17.70 26.72
N SER A 189 -12.89 18.31 27.68
CA SER A 189 -13.48 18.73 28.94
C SER A 189 -14.57 19.79 28.75
N THR A 190 -15.63 19.73 29.57
CA THR A 190 -16.81 20.62 29.45
C THR A 190 -16.54 22.08 29.81
N ARG A 191 -15.39 22.38 30.44
CA ARG A 191 -14.99 23.73 30.84
C ARG A 191 -13.60 24.02 30.30
N GLY A 192 -13.54 24.85 29.25
CA GLY A 192 -12.28 25.30 28.66
C GLY A 192 -11.55 24.28 27.80
N GLY A 193 -12.24 23.25 27.34
CA GLY A 193 -11.69 22.32 26.38
C GLY A 193 -11.72 22.87 24.94
N GLU A 194 -10.81 22.44 24.11
CA GLU A 194 -10.66 22.85 22.72
C GLU A 194 -11.53 22.05 21.74
N GLY A 195 -12.23 21.01 22.24
CA GLY A 195 -13.06 20.11 21.45
C GLY A 195 -12.37 18.82 21.02
N PRO A 196 -13.02 17.98 20.21
CA PRO A 196 -12.52 16.66 19.85
C PRO A 196 -11.24 16.73 19.00
N VAL A 197 -10.36 15.75 19.18
CA VAL A 197 -9.16 15.57 18.37
C VAL A 197 -9.53 14.72 17.15
N MET A 198 -9.64 15.37 16.02
CA MET A 198 -10.06 14.77 14.75
C MET A 198 -9.18 15.32 13.62
N GLY A 199 -9.12 14.57 12.52
CA GLY A 199 -8.49 14.99 11.27
C GLY A 199 -9.28 14.48 10.08
N SER A 200 -9.18 15.19 8.97
CA SER A 200 -9.84 14.89 7.71
C SER A 200 -8.83 15.04 6.57
N GLY A 201 -8.83 14.10 5.65
CA GLY A 201 -7.96 14.15 4.49
C GLY A 201 -8.72 13.83 3.21
N ASN A 202 -8.30 14.48 2.13
CA ASN A 202 -8.85 14.30 0.79
C ASN A 202 -7.71 14.22 -0.22
N CYS A 203 -7.85 13.36 -1.20
CA CYS A 203 -6.83 13.19 -2.23
C CYS A 203 -7.44 13.02 -3.61
N SER A 204 -6.80 13.62 -4.59
CA SER A 204 -7.04 13.36 -6.00
C SER A 204 -5.68 13.39 -6.71
N LEU A 205 -5.17 12.22 -7.07
CA LEU A 205 -3.85 12.09 -7.71
C LEU A 205 -3.96 12.39 -9.21
N PRO A 206 -2.96 13.08 -9.80
CA PRO A 206 -2.99 13.46 -11.21
C PRO A 206 -2.61 12.30 -12.16
N GLU A 207 -1.90 11.29 -11.67
CA GLU A 207 -1.29 10.25 -12.49
C GLU A 207 -1.56 8.85 -11.93
N ASN A 208 -1.60 7.87 -12.85
CA ASN A 208 -1.66 6.47 -12.52
C ASN A 208 -0.30 5.99 -11.99
N ALA A 209 -0.28 4.89 -11.23
CA ALA A 209 0.94 4.23 -10.77
C ALA A 209 1.03 2.82 -11.38
N PRO A 210 1.50 2.68 -12.63
CA PRO A 210 1.53 1.39 -13.30
C PRO A 210 2.45 0.40 -12.56
N ALA A 211 1.97 -0.82 -12.39
CA ALA A 211 2.74 -1.94 -11.87
C ALA A 211 3.33 -2.75 -13.02
N ALA A 212 4.63 -2.97 -13.00
CA ALA A 212 5.34 -3.78 -13.98
C ALA A 212 5.65 -5.16 -13.44
N SER A 213 5.52 -6.19 -14.28
CA SER A 213 5.84 -7.56 -13.90
C SER A 213 6.55 -8.34 -15.00
N VAL A 214 7.41 -9.26 -14.58
CA VAL A 214 8.02 -10.26 -15.44
C VAL A 214 7.81 -11.63 -14.80
N HIS A 215 7.18 -12.54 -15.54
CA HIS A 215 6.90 -13.89 -15.10
C HIS A 215 7.67 -14.86 -15.96
N TRP A 216 8.40 -15.79 -15.33
CA TRP A 216 9.11 -16.87 -15.98
C TRP A 216 8.64 -18.21 -15.43
N VAL A 217 8.49 -19.19 -16.31
CA VAL A 217 8.09 -20.55 -15.93
C VAL A 217 8.96 -21.58 -16.65
N LYS A 218 9.36 -22.64 -15.94
CA LYS A 218 9.91 -23.88 -16.49
C LYS A 218 8.84 -24.96 -16.36
N ILE A 219 8.56 -25.64 -17.46
CA ILE A 219 7.56 -26.70 -17.55
C ILE A 219 8.21 -28.00 -17.99
N ARG A 220 7.56 -29.12 -17.70
CA ARG A 220 7.77 -30.41 -18.33
C ARG A 220 6.49 -30.84 -19.02
N VAL A 221 6.63 -31.44 -20.21
CA VAL A 221 5.52 -31.98 -20.97
C VAL A 221 5.67 -33.50 -21.03
N ASP A 222 4.63 -34.23 -20.70
CA ASP A 222 4.57 -35.66 -20.96
C ASP A 222 4.33 -35.92 -22.46
N PRO A 223 5.26 -36.55 -23.20
CA PRO A 223 5.12 -36.70 -24.63
C PRO A 223 4.03 -37.70 -25.05
N GLU A 224 3.56 -38.56 -24.17
CA GLU A 224 2.51 -39.53 -24.45
C GLU A 224 1.11 -38.96 -24.23
N THR A 225 0.95 -38.21 -23.16
CA THR A 225 -0.35 -37.66 -22.74
C THR A 225 -0.55 -36.20 -23.11
N GLY A 226 0.54 -35.45 -23.33
CA GLY A 226 0.53 -34.01 -23.51
C GLY A 226 0.32 -33.24 -22.21
N GLU A 227 0.35 -33.89 -21.04
CA GLU A 227 0.20 -33.26 -19.76
C GLU A 227 1.34 -32.27 -19.50
N VAL A 228 1.01 -31.05 -19.09
CA VAL A 228 1.96 -29.97 -18.77
C VAL A 228 2.07 -29.81 -17.27
N VAL A 229 3.30 -29.92 -16.72
CA VAL A 229 3.59 -29.75 -15.29
C VAL A 229 4.53 -28.58 -15.11
N PRO A 230 4.13 -27.50 -14.40
CA PRO A 230 5.03 -26.43 -13.99
C PRO A 230 6.06 -26.96 -12.98
N LEU A 231 7.35 -26.81 -13.27
CA LEU A 231 8.45 -27.24 -12.39
C LEU A 231 8.93 -26.10 -11.51
N HIS A 232 9.12 -24.93 -12.10
CA HIS A 232 9.54 -23.71 -11.42
C HIS A 232 8.77 -22.51 -11.97
N TYR A 233 8.43 -21.60 -11.09
CA TYR A 233 7.81 -20.33 -11.44
C TYR A 233 8.53 -19.18 -10.75
N LEU A 234 8.79 -18.10 -11.47
CA LEU A 234 9.40 -16.89 -10.94
C LEU A 234 8.54 -15.70 -11.34
N ALA A 235 8.05 -14.98 -10.34
CA ALA A 235 7.37 -13.72 -10.49
C ALA A 235 8.27 -12.59 -9.98
N ILE A 236 8.55 -11.61 -10.82
CA ILE A 236 9.30 -10.40 -10.47
C ILE A 236 8.36 -9.23 -10.76
N GLN A 237 8.08 -8.43 -9.75
CA GLN A 237 7.09 -7.38 -9.86
C GLN A 237 7.56 -6.09 -9.19
N ASP A 238 7.36 -4.98 -9.89
CA ASP A 238 7.45 -3.65 -9.30
C ASP A 238 6.08 -3.28 -8.73
N VAL A 239 6.03 -3.08 -7.43
CA VAL A 239 4.83 -2.67 -6.69
C VAL A 239 5.00 -1.28 -6.06
N GLY A 240 6.09 -0.57 -6.40
CA GLY A 240 6.49 0.64 -5.71
C GLY A 240 6.89 0.35 -4.26
N PHE A 241 6.43 1.16 -3.32
CA PHE A 241 6.66 0.92 -1.89
C PHE A 241 5.73 -0.18 -1.36
N ALA A 242 6.33 -1.28 -0.90
CA ALA A 242 5.61 -2.42 -0.36
C ALA A 242 5.11 -2.13 1.07
N LEU A 243 3.94 -1.53 1.21
CA LEU A 243 3.35 -1.16 2.51
C LEU A 243 3.20 -2.39 3.44
N ASN A 244 2.71 -3.50 2.90
CA ASN A 244 2.61 -4.78 3.61
C ASN A 244 3.09 -5.91 2.68
N PRO A 245 4.36 -6.33 2.79
CA PRO A 245 4.94 -7.36 1.91
C PRO A 245 4.17 -8.68 1.89
N MET A 246 3.69 -9.15 3.05
CA MET A 246 2.95 -10.40 3.15
C MET A 246 1.65 -10.38 2.33
N LEU A 247 0.89 -9.28 2.38
CA LEU A 247 -0.33 -9.12 1.60
C LEU A 247 -0.03 -9.02 0.10
N ILE A 248 1.07 -8.37 -0.28
CA ILE A 248 1.52 -8.26 -1.68
C ILE A 248 1.91 -9.64 -2.22
N GLU A 249 2.68 -10.41 -1.47
CA GLU A 249 3.03 -11.78 -1.85
C GLU A 249 1.77 -12.64 -2.06
N GLY A 250 0.79 -12.53 -1.17
CA GLY A 250 -0.51 -13.20 -1.33
C GLY A 250 -1.23 -12.83 -2.63
N GLN A 251 -1.22 -11.55 -3.01
CA GLN A 251 -1.79 -11.08 -4.28
C GLN A 251 -1.01 -11.60 -5.49
N ILE A 252 0.31 -11.64 -5.42
CA ILE A 252 1.16 -12.19 -6.50
C ILE A 252 0.89 -13.69 -6.66
N HIS A 253 0.83 -14.45 -5.58
CA HIS A 253 0.51 -15.89 -5.61
C HIS A 253 -0.87 -16.13 -6.24
N GLY A 254 -1.88 -15.36 -5.84
CA GLY A 254 -3.23 -15.46 -6.41
C GLY A 254 -3.24 -15.18 -7.92
N GLY A 255 -2.54 -14.13 -8.35
CA GLY A 255 -2.41 -13.77 -9.77
C GLY A 255 -1.68 -14.84 -10.59
N VAL A 256 -0.61 -15.45 -10.03
CA VAL A 256 0.13 -16.55 -10.67
C VAL A 256 -0.77 -17.78 -10.85
N VAL A 257 -1.51 -18.18 -9.81
CA VAL A 257 -2.41 -19.35 -9.88
C VAL A 257 -3.52 -19.11 -10.89
N GLN A 258 -4.10 -17.91 -10.93
CA GLN A 258 -5.10 -17.53 -11.92
C GLN A 258 -4.53 -17.62 -13.35
N GLY A 259 -3.34 -17.07 -13.59
CA GLY A 259 -2.69 -17.12 -14.89
C GLY A 259 -2.34 -18.55 -15.35
N LEU A 260 -1.90 -19.41 -14.42
CA LEU A 260 -1.69 -20.84 -14.70
C LEU A 260 -3.01 -21.55 -15.01
N GLY A 261 -4.09 -21.23 -14.28
CA GLY A 261 -5.44 -21.76 -14.57
C GLY A 261 -5.87 -21.44 -16.00
N TRP A 262 -5.76 -20.20 -16.42
CA TRP A 262 -6.07 -19.75 -17.77
C TRP A 262 -5.23 -20.46 -18.85
N GLY A 263 -3.93 -20.57 -18.60
CA GLY A 263 -3.01 -21.17 -19.58
C GLY A 263 -3.11 -22.69 -19.71
N MET A 264 -3.62 -23.39 -18.69
CA MET A 264 -3.51 -24.84 -18.60
C MET A 264 -4.85 -25.58 -18.49
N ARG A 265 -5.89 -24.95 -17.95
CA ARG A 265 -7.12 -25.66 -17.57
C ARG A 265 -8.41 -24.98 -18.01
N GLU A 266 -8.43 -23.66 -18.10
CA GLU A 266 -9.64 -22.91 -18.38
C GLU A 266 -9.82 -22.69 -19.89
N GLY A 267 -11.07 -22.76 -20.36
CA GLY A 267 -11.47 -22.44 -21.73
C GLY A 267 -12.68 -21.51 -21.70
N MET A 268 -12.76 -20.62 -22.66
CA MET A 268 -13.99 -19.87 -22.95
C MET A 268 -14.62 -20.46 -24.23
N GLU A 269 -15.84 -20.96 -24.13
CA GLU A 269 -16.66 -21.43 -25.25
C GLU A 269 -17.63 -20.34 -25.71
#